data_a124008789b424d09a9fb44190789a5e
#
_entry.id   a124008789b424d09a9fb44190789a5e
#
_cell.length_a   1.000
_cell.length_b   1.000
_cell.length_c   1.000
_cell.angle_alpha   90.00
_cell.angle_beta   90.00
_cell.angle_gamma   90.00
#
_symmetry.space_group_name_H-M   'P 1'
#
loop_
_entity.id
_entity.type
_entity.pdbx_description
1 polymer ?
#
loop_
_entity_poly.entity_id
_entity_poly.type
_entity_poly.pdbx_seq_one_letter_code
_entity_poly.pdbx_strand_id
1 'polypeptide(L)'
;MAIGKRLAGICAGVGLLLSAMVAVYARGAGQDVPAQLKTPEGQRLAAEAHAKGFQVYTCKDDGKGYSWTLKGPEAELFDKAGKKVGTHFAGPTWEWSDKSQVTGKMMTSSPSPDADSIAWLLLMATGHSGEGVLANVTNIQRLHTKGGKAPATGCDAAHAGQETRAAYEADYFFYGK
;
A
#
# COMPACT_ATOMS: atom_id res chain seq x y z
N MET A 1 42.78 -74.56 30.58
CA MET A 1 43.40 -73.23 30.63
C MET A 1 42.99 -72.52 29.34
N ALA A 2 41.89 -71.75 29.30
CA ALA A 2 41.40 -71.09 28.19
C ALA A 2 40.82 -69.74 28.61
N ILE A 3 41.38 -68.67 28.10
CA ILE A 3 41.09 -67.29 28.45
C ILE A 3 40.03 -66.80 27.42
N GLY A 4 38.82 -66.50 27.92
CA GLY A 4 37.74 -65.91 27.11
C GLY A 4 37.92 -64.39 26.94
N LYS A 5 37.96 -63.90 25.72
CA LYS A 5 37.93 -62.49 25.40
C LYS A 5 36.48 -62.07 25.18
N ARG A 6 36.01 -61.10 25.97
CA ARG A 6 34.71 -60.44 25.77
C ARG A 6 34.86 -59.28 24.75
N LEU A 7 34.11 -59.30 23.65
CA LEU A 7 33.96 -58.18 22.76
C LEU A 7 32.88 -57.24 23.31
N ALA A 8 33.24 -55.97 23.47
CA ALA A 8 32.34 -54.90 23.79
C ALA A 8 31.75 -54.34 22.48
N GLY A 9 30.45 -54.46 22.30
CA GLY A 9 29.72 -53.86 21.17
C GLY A 9 29.49 -52.37 21.42
N ILE A 10 29.96 -51.55 20.50
CA ILE A 10 29.65 -50.09 20.46
C ILE A 10 28.39 -49.90 19.68
N CYS A 11 27.29 -49.49 20.33
CA CYS A 11 26.07 -49.03 19.68
C CYS A 11 26.27 -47.59 19.24
N ALA A 12 26.44 -47.35 17.95
CA ALA A 12 26.43 -46.03 17.37
C ALA A 12 24.96 -45.56 17.25
N GLY A 13 24.56 -44.66 18.11
CA GLY A 13 23.26 -43.97 17.99
C GLY A 13 23.28 -42.93 16.88
N VAL A 14 22.52 -43.19 15.79
CA VAL A 14 22.28 -42.22 14.76
C VAL A 14 21.21 -41.24 15.24
N GLY A 15 21.64 -40.06 15.67
CA GLY A 15 20.77 -38.96 16.02
C GLY A 15 20.17 -38.32 14.75
N LEU A 16 18.87 -38.54 14.53
CA LEU A 16 18.11 -37.92 13.47
C LEU A 16 17.80 -36.46 13.82
N LEU A 17 18.59 -35.51 13.33
CA LEU A 17 18.29 -34.07 13.43
C LEU A 17 17.11 -33.74 12.53
N LEU A 18 15.90 -33.66 13.10
CA LEU A 18 14.75 -33.04 12.42
C LEU A 18 14.99 -31.52 12.35
N SER A 19 15.45 -31.05 11.18
CA SER A 19 15.46 -29.63 10.87
C SER A 19 14.01 -29.19 10.62
N ALA A 20 13.41 -28.54 11.62
CA ALA A 20 12.13 -27.85 11.46
C ALA A 20 12.33 -26.67 10.49
N MET A 21 11.95 -26.84 9.23
CA MET A 21 11.78 -25.72 8.30
C MET A 21 10.64 -24.83 8.82
N VAL A 22 10.98 -23.72 9.43
CA VAL A 22 10.00 -22.66 9.68
C VAL A 22 9.65 -22.05 8.34
N ALA A 23 8.50 -22.44 7.77
CA ALA A 23 7.93 -21.76 6.63
C ALA A 23 7.54 -20.34 7.06
N VAL A 24 8.37 -19.37 6.71
CA VAL A 24 8.00 -17.96 6.79
C VAL A 24 6.94 -17.74 5.71
N TYR A 25 5.68 -17.86 6.09
CA TYR A 25 4.59 -17.44 5.22
C TYR A 25 4.73 -15.92 5.01
N ALA A 26 5.13 -15.52 3.81
CA ALA A 26 5.01 -14.14 3.38
C ALA A 26 3.54 -13.75 3.57
N ARG A 27 3.25 -12.88 4.54
CA ARG A 27 1.93 -12.26 4.68
C ARG A 27 1.68 -11.47 3.41
N GLY A 28 0.99 -12.08 2.47
CA GLY A 28 0.47 -11.39 1.30
C GLY A 28 -0.52 -10.31 1.76
N ALA A 29 -0.66 -9.24 1.00
CA ALA A 29 -1.56 -8.10 1.22
C ALA A 29 -3.04 -8.47 1.52
N GLY A 30 -3.39 -9.77 1.54
CA GLY A 30 -4.75 -10.27 1.70
C GLY A 30 -5.23 -10.57 3.11
N GLN A 31 -4.37 -10.65 4.14
CA GLN A 31 -4.80 -11.14 5.47
C GLN A 31 -5.36 -10.08 6.41
N ASP A 32 -5.02 -8.81 6.23
CA ASP A 32 -5.47 -7.71 7.11
C ASP A 32 -6.37 -6.68 6.40
N VAL A 33 -6.82 -6.96 5.17
CA VAL A 33 -7.67 -6.04 4.40
C VAL A 33 -9.13 -6.16 4.87
N PRO A 34 -9.76 -5.07 5.38
CA PRO A 34 -11.17 -5.04 5.71
C PRO A 34 -12.05 -5.56 4.57
N ALA A 35 -13.11 -6.31 4.90
CA ALA A 35 -13.95 -6.99 3.90
C ALA A 35 -14.48 -6.04 2.82
N GLN A 36 -14.86 -4.81 3.19
CA GLN A 36 -15.36 -3.78 2.27
C GLN A 36 -14.29 -3.23 1.32
N LEU A 37 -13.01 -3.47 1.58
CA LEU A 37 -11.91 -3.05 0.72
C LEU A 37 -11.37 -4.18 -0.17
N LYS A 38 -11.93 -5.38 -0.09
CA LYS A 38 -11.54 -6.49 -0.97
C LYS A 38 -11.95 -6.19 -2.40
N THR A 39 -11.09 -6.52 -3.35
CA THR A 39 -11.40 -6.43 -4.78
C THR A 39 -12.44 -7.47 -5.18
N PRO A 40 -13.22 -7.24 -6.25
CA PRO A 40 -14.10 -8.26 -6.82
C PRO A 40 -13.36 -9.56 -7.14
N GLU A 41 -14.08 -10.68 -7.08
CA GLU A 41 -13.51 -11.98 -7.44
C GLU A 41 -13.01 -12.04 -8.89
N GLY A 42 -12.00 -12.87 -9.13
CA GLY A 42 -11.42 -13.08 -10.46
C GLY A 42 -10.41 -12.01 -10.90
N GLN A 43 -10.15 -11.00 -10.06
CA GLN A 43 -9.11 -10.03 -10.34
C GLN A 43 -7.73 -10.52 -9.92
N ARG A 44 -6.71 -10.10 -10.67
CA ARG A 44 -5.30 -10.43 -10.43
C ARG A 44 -4.52 -9.15 -10.13
N LEU A 45 -3.52 -9.27 -9.26
CA LEU A 45 -2.59 -8.18 -9.00
C LEU A 45 -1.73 -7.94 -10.26
N ALA A 46 -1.87 -6.76 -10.86
CA ALA A 46 -1.07 -6.33 -12.01
C ALA A 46 0.20 -5.61 -11.58
N ALA A 47 0.12 -4.79 -10.52
CA ALA A 47 1.25 -4.06 -9.97
C ALA A 47 1.02 -3.74 -8.49
N GLU A 48 2.13 -3.47 -7.78
CA GLU A 48 2.10 -2.85 -6.46
C GLU A 48 3.19 -1.78 -6.37
N ALA A 49 2.96 -0.74 -5.58
CA ALA A 49 3.95 0.28 -5.32
C ALA A 49 3.76 0.89 -3.92
N HIS A 50 4.89 1.24 -3.30
CA HIS A 50 4.93 2.08 -2.12
C HIS A 50 4.98 3.55 -2.55
N ALA A 51 4.00 4.35 -2.11
CA ALA A 51 3.95 5.78 -2.36
C ALA A 51 4.58 6.55 -1.21
N LYS A 52 5.36 7.57 -1.56
CA LYS A 52 5.94 8.52 -0.61
C LYS A 52 5.83 9.94 -1.16
N GLY A 53 5.25 10.83 -0.38
CA GLY A 53 5.02 12.22 -0.82
C GLY A 53 4.11 12.99 0.12
N PHE A 54 3.17 13.75 -0.46
CA PHE A 54 2.33 14.66 0.29
C PHE A 54 0.87 14.57 -0.17
N GLN A 55 -0.05 14.72 0.77
CA GLN A 55 -1.39 15.18 0.49
C GLN A 55 -1.37 16.72 0.54
N VAL A 56 -1.77 17.35 -0.54
CA VAL A 56 -1.83 18.82 -0.66
C VAL A 56 -3.25 19.28 -0.36
N TYR A 57 -3.38 20.25 0.51
CA TYR A 57 -4.66 20.84 0.90
C TYR A 57 -4.65 22.32 0.61
N THR A 58 -5.81 22.87 0.23
CA THR A 58 -6.04 24.30 0.07
C THR A 58 -7.01 24.78 1.14
N CYS A 59 -6.71 25.88 1.81
CA CYS A 59 -7.61 26.51 2.74
C CYS A 59 -8.77 27.15 1.97
N LYS A 60 -9.99 26.69 2.19
CA LYS A 60 -11.19 27.16 1.50
C LYS A 60 -12.29 27.54 2.48
N ASP A 61 -13.05 28.58 2.12
CA ASP A 61 -14.34 28.89 2.73
C ASP A 61 -15.41 27.96 2.11
N ASP A 62 -16.14 27.26 2.95
CA ASP A 62 -17.26 26.39 2.55
C ASP A 62 -18.63 27.04 2.83
N GLY A 63 -18.66 28.33 3.19
CA GLY A 63 -19.87 29.07 3.59
C GLY A 63 -20.28 28.86 5.05
N LYS A 64 -19.59 27.98 5.78
CA LYS A 64 -19.77 27.73 7.22
C LYS A 64 -18.52 28.05 8.02
N GLY A 65 -17.42 28.31 7.32
CA GLY A 65 -16.12 28.63 7.88
C GLY A 65 -15.00 28.19 6.95
N TYR A 66 -13.79 28.27 7.46
CA TYR A 66 -12.59 27.92 6.70
C TYR A 66 -12.12 26.52 7.09
N SER A 67 -11.78 25.70 6.08
CA SER A 67 -11.27 24.36 6.28
C SER A 67 -10.23 23.96 5.22
N TRP A 68 -9.30 23.09 5.59
CA TRP A 68 -8.36 22.48 4.66
C TRP A 68 -9.09 21.47 3.78
N THR A 69 -9.25 21.79 2.51
CA THR A 69 -9.86 20.93 1.48
C THR A 69 -8.78 20.26 0.66
N LEU A 70 -8.87 18.93 0.50
CA LEU A 70 -7.91 18.17 -0.30
C LEU A 70 -7.89 18.67 -1.75
N LYS A 71 -6.72 19.10 -2.22
CA LYS A 71 -6.43 19.41 -3.62
C LYS A 71 -6.02 18.16 -4.39
N GLY A 72 -5.19 17.32 -3.78
CA GLY A 72 -4.76 16.04 -4.32
C GLY A 72 -3.40 15.59 -3.77
N PRO A 73 -2.99 14.38 -4.10
CA PRO A 73 -1.66 13.88 -3.76
C PRO A 73 -0.60 14.44 -4.71
N GLU A 74 0.64 14.48 -4.22
CA GLU A 74 1.87 14.64 -4.97
C GLU A 74 2.88 13.64 -4.41
N ALA A 75 3.05 12.48 -5.07
CA ALA A 75 3.88 11.41 -4.55
C ALA A 75 4.65 10.68 -5.64
N GLU A 76 5.76 10.09 -5.24
CA GLU A 76 6.53 9.15 -6.01
C GLU A 76 6.12 7.73 -5.63
N LEU A 77 6.19 6.81 -6.61
CA LEU A 77 5.89 5.39 -6.45
C LEU A 77 7.17 4.59 -6.56
N PHE A 78 7.37 3.66 -5.63
CA PHE A 78 8.55 2.81 -5.56
C PHE A 78 8.15 1.34 -5.54
N ASP A 79 8.92 0.49 -6.18
CA ASP A 79 8.78 -0.97 -6.08
C ASP A 79 9.38 -1.50 -4.75
N LYS A 80 9.27 -2.81 -4.53
CA LYS A 80 9.84 -3.48 -3.34
C LYS A 80 11.36 -3.36 -3.20
N ALA A 81 12.08 -3.09 -4.29
CA ALA A 81 13.52 -2.87 -4.29
C ALA A 81 13.89 -1.41 -4.01
N GLY A 82 12.89 -0.52 -3.85
CA GLY A 82 13.09 0.91 -3.65
C GLY A 82 13.39 1.69 -4.93
N LYS A 83 13.21 1.08 -6.11
CA LYS A 83 13.36 1.76 -7.39
C LYS A 83 12.08 2.55 -7.68
N LYS A 84 12.22 3.82 -8.10
CA LYS A 84 11.10 4.63 -8.56
C LYS A 84 10.49 4.01 -9.82
N VAL A 85 9.19 3.75 -9.77
CA VAL A 85 8.41 3.13 -10.84
C VAL A 85 7.26 4.00 -11.35
N GLY A 86 7.04 5.17 -10.75
CA GLY A 86 5.97 6.05 -11.20
C GLY A 86 5.74 7.25 -10.31
N THR A 87 4.58 7.89 -10.51
CA THR A 87 4.10 9.05 -9.75
C THR A 87 2.60 8.94 -9.49
N HIS A 88 2.15 9.64 -8.44
CA HIS A 88 0.73 9.75 -8.09
C HIS A 88 0.37 11.22 -7.86
N PHE A 89 -0.66 11.70 -8.54
CA PHE A 89 -1.04 13.10 -8.53
C PHE A 89 -2.57 13.28 -8.57
N ALA A 90 -3.01 14.55 -8.58
CA ALA A 90 -4.42 14.88 -8.52
C ALA A 90 -5.24 14.23 -9.64
N GLY A 91 -6.49 13.89 -9.29
CA GLY A 91 -7.43 13.28 -10.20
C GLY A 91 -8.25 12.12 -9.66
N PRO A 92 -7.83 11.31 -8.65
CA PRO A 92 -6.49 10.79 -8.37
C PRO A 92 -5.97 9.94 -9.54
N THR A 93 -4.77 10.22 -9.98
CA THR A 93 -4.12 9.56 -11.14
C THR A 93 -2.79 8.95 -10.74
N TRP A 94 -2.50 7.77 -11.26
CA TRP A 94 -1.21 7.09 -11.17
C TRP A 94 -0.62 6.97 -12.57
N GLU A 95 0.63 7.38 -12.73
CA GLU A 95 1.42 7.18 -13.93
C GLU A 95 2.57 6.24 -13.61
N TRP A 96 2.72 5.19 -14.40
CA TRP A 96 3.83 4.26 -14.32
C TRP A 96 5.01 4.71 -15.19
N SER A 97 6.21 4.14 -14.96
CA SER A 97 7.43 4.50 -15.72
C SER A 97 7.34 4.19 -17.22
N ASP A 98 6.46 3.28 -17.64
CA ASP A 98 6.16 2.97 -19.05
C ASP A 98 5.14 3.94 -19.68
N LYS A 99 4.75 5.00 -18.96
CA LYS A 99 3.77 6.02 -19.36
C LYS A 99 2.31 5.57 -19.38
N SER A 100 2.03 4.33 -19.00
CA SER A 100 0.64 3.95 -18.74
C SER A 100 0.09 4.69 -17.53
N GLN A 101 -1.17 5.10 -17.61
CA GLN A 101 -1.87 5.82 -16.54
C GLN A 101 -3.21 5.16 -16.23
N VAL A 102 -3.62 5.28 -14.98
CA VAL A 102 -4.98 4.98 -14.52
C VAL A 102 -5.48 6.11 -13.63
N THR A 103 -6.71 6.55 -13.86
CA THR A 103 -7.44 7.48 -12.99
C THR A 103 -8.47 6.69 -12.21
N GLY A 104 -8.65 7.00 -10.93
CA GLY A 104 -9.57 6.27 -10.06
C GLY A 104 -10.63 7.14 -9.40
N LYS A 105 -11.68 6.48 -8.93
CA LYS A 105 -12.73 7.07 -8.08
C LYS A 105 -12.95 6.18 -6.88
N MET A 106 -13.00 6.77 -5.69
CA MET A 106 -13.28 6.05 -4.44
C MET A 106 -14.65 5.35 -4.53
N MET A 107 -14.66 4.06 -4.24
CA MET A 107 -15.87 3.25 -4.04
C MET A 107 -16.22 3.18 -2.57
N THR A 108 -15.26 2.83 -1.74
CA THR A 108 -15.44 2.65 -0.30
C THR A 108 -14.14 2.94 0.45
N SER A 109 -14.26 3.15 1.76
CA SER A 109 -13.14 3.44 2.64
C SER A 109 -13.27 2.70 3.96
N SER A 110 -12.15 2.57 4.65
CA SER A 110 -12.06 2.10 6.04
C SER A 110 -11.07 2.99 6.78
N PRO A 111 -11.31 3.33 8.06
CA PRO A 111 -10.30 4.00 8.86
C PRO A 111 -8.97 3.24 8.81
N SER A 112 -7.86 3.97 8.80
CA SER A 112 -6.55 3.37 9.01
C SER A 112 -6.47 2.84 10.44
N PRO A 113 -5.79 1.70 10.69
CA PRO A 113 -5.43 1.30 12.06
C PRO A 113 -4.59 2.35 12.80
N ASP A 114 -3.82 3.14 12.07
CA ASP A 114 -3.13 4.32 12.58
C ASP A 114 -4.08 5.52 12.56
N ALA A 115 -4.47 6.00 13.76
CA ALA A 115 -5.42 7.10 13.93
C ALA A 115 -4.95 8.42 13.32
N ASP A 116 -3.64 8.63 13.13
CA ASP A 116 -3.06 9.84 12.56
C ASP A 116 -2.92 9.77 11.03
N SER A 117 -3.34 8.67 10.43
CA SER A 117 -3.21 8.44 9.00
C SER A 117 -4.53 8.59 8.24
N ILE A 118 -4.41 8.93 6.95
CA ILE A 118 -5.55 8.96 6.03
C ILE A 118 -6.15 7.56 5.85
N ALA A 119 -7.44 7.50 5.53
CA ALA A 119 -8.19 6.25 5.40
C ALA A 119 -7.60 5.30 4.35
N TRP A 120 -7.80 4.00 4.55
CA TRP A 120 -7.63 2.98 3.53
C TRP A 120 -8.78 3.03 2.53
N LEU A 121 -8.52 2.77 1.26
CA LEU A 121 -9.51 2.92 0.20
C LEU A 121 -9.54 1.71 -0.73
N LEU A 122 -10.72 1.45 -1.29
CA LEU A 122 -10.90 0.75 -2.54
C LEU A 122 -11.42 1.76 -3.58
N LEU A 123 -10.73 1.84 -4.72
CA LEU A 123 -11.11 2.70 -5.84
C LEU A 123 -11.40 1.82 -7.07
N MET A 124 -12.30 2.30 -7.92
CA MET A 124 -12.48 1.78 -9.28
C MET A 124 -11.73 2.66 -10.27
N ALA A 125 -11.19 2.07 -11.32
CA ALA A 125 -10.63 2.81 -12.45
C ALA A 125 -11.75 3.50 -13.20
N THR A 126 -11.52 4.76 -13.60
CA THR A 126 -12.47 5.59 -14.36
C THR A 126 -11.92 6.05 -15.69
N GLY A 127 -10.63 5.87 -15.92
CA GLY A 127 -9.97 6.23 -17.19
C GLY A 127 -8.56 5.66 -17.25
N HIS A 128 -8.09 5.44 -18.48
CA HIS A 128 -6.75 4.98 -18.77
C HIS A 128 -6.15 5.79 -19.90
N SER A 129 -4.82 5.89 -19.92
CA SER A 129 -4.06 6.34 -21.09
C SER A 129 -2.73 5.61 -21.19
N GLY A 130 -2.20 5.53 -22.41
CA GLY A 130 -0.98 4.76 -22.68
C GLY A 130 -1.18 3.24 -22.58
N GLU A 131 -0.21 2.52 -23.10
CA GLU A 131 -0.13 1.06 -22.98
C GLU A 131 0.90 0.70 -21.93
N GLY A 132 0.70 -0.42 -21.23
CA GLY A 132 1.63 -0.90 -20.21
C GLY A 132 0.94 -1.45 -18.98
N VAL A 133 1.64 -1.40 -17.86
CA VAL A 133 1.27 -2.12 -16.63
C VAL A 133 -0.08 -1.67 -16.05
N LEU A 134 -0.46 -0.41 -16.22
CA LEU A 134 -1.71 0.13 -15.71
C LEU A 134 -2.88 0.12 -16.72
N ALA A 135 -2.66 -0.28 -17.98
CA ALA A 135 -3.65 -0.18 -19.04
C ALA A 135 -4.95 -0.97 -18.79
N ASN A 136 -4.88 -2.08 -18.06
CA ASN A 136 -6.02 -2.96 -17.79
C ASN A 136 -6.43 -3.00 -16.30
N VAL A 137 -5.97 -2.04 -15.51
CA VAL A 137 -6.32 -1.94 -14.09
C VAL A 137 -7.80 -1.58 -13.96
N THR A 138 -8.53 -2.31 -13.14
CA THR A 138 -9.96 -2.07 -12.89
C THR A 138 -10.22 -1.57 -11.47
N ASN A 139 -9.37 -1.98 -10.51
CA ASN A 139 -9.47 -1.56 -9.11
C ASN A 139 -8.10 -1.22 -8.53
N ILE A 140 -8.09 -0.26 -7.63
CA ILE A 140 -6.90 0.15 -6.89
C ILE A 140 -7.21 0.11 -5.40
N GLN A 141 -6.35 -0.52 -4.60
CA GLN A 141 -6.40 -0.39 -3.15
C GLN A 141 -5.32 0.58 -2.68
N ARG A 142 -5.67 1.44 -1.72
CA ARG A 142 -4.72 2.20 -0.89
C ARG A 142 -4.77 1.65 0.52
N LEU A 143 -3.69 1.05 0.96
CA LEU A 143 -3.56 0.40 2.27
C LEU A 143 -2.33 0.92 3.01
N HIS A 144 -2.15 0.51 4.27
CA HIS A 144 -0.98 0.75 5.11
C HIS A 144 -0.53 2.22 5.13
N THR A 145 -1.52 3.11 5.19
CA THR A 145 -1.28 4.55 5.16
C THR A 145 -0.56 5.03 6.43
N LYS A 146 0.34 6.01 6.25
CA LYS A 146 0.99 6.75 7.33
C LYS A 146 0.86 8.24 7.06
N GLY A 147 0.38 9.00 8.03
CA GLY A 147 0.20 10.45 7.93
C GLY A 147 -0.81 10.88 6.87
N GLY A 148 -0.59 12.04 6.29
CA GLY A 148 -1.39 12.60 5.19
C GLY A 148 -2.65 13.34 5.60
N LYS A 149 -3.02 13.40 6.88
CA LYS A 149 -4.19 14.17 7.33
C LYS A 149 -3.96 15.67 7.21
N ALA A 150 -5.02 16.39 6.90
CA ALA A 150 -5.02 17.84 6.97
C ALA A 150 -4.66 18.32 8.39
N PRO A 151 -3.94 19.44 8.54
CA PRO A 151 -3.77 20.06 9.84
C PRO A 151 -5.13 20.42 10.49
N ALA A 152 -5.22 20.28 11.81
CA ALA A 152 -6.45 20.63 12.53
C ALA A 152 -6.69 22.14 12.63
N THR A 153 -5.66 22.95 12.42
CA THR A 153 -5.67 24.42 12.57
C THR A 153 -4.95 25.10 11.41
N GLY A 154 -4.90 26.43 11.41
CA GLY A 154 -4.13 27.22 10.44
C GLY A 154 -4.87 27.51 9.13
N CYS A 155 -6.16 27.17 9.02
CA CYS A 155 -7.02 27.61 7.93
C CYS A 155 -8.10 28.54 8.48
N ASP A 156 -8.02 29.80 8.09
CA ASP A 156 -8.93 30.89 8.47
C ASP A 156 -9.01 31.92 7.33
N ALA A 157 -9.71 33.01 7.54
CA ALA A 157 -9.87 34.06 6.53
C ALA A 157 -8.54 34.70 6.07
N ALA A 158 -7.55 34.77 6.95
CA ALA A 158 -6.23 35.31 6.61
C ALA A 158 -5.39 34.36 5.76
N HIS A 159 -5.72 33.07 5.79
CA HIS A 159 -5.03 32.01 5.06
C HIS A 159 -5.83 31.47 3.86
N ALA A 160 -6.97 32.10 3.51
CA ALA A 160 -7.80 31.69 2.38
C ALA A 160 -6.99 31.58 1.07
N GLY A 161 -7.13 30.46 0.39
CA GLY A 161 -6.39 30.14 -0.84
C GLY A 161 -4.96 29.62 -0.63
N GLN A 162 -4.41 29.68 0.57
CA GLN A 162 -3.10 29.10 0.85
C GLN A 162 -3.12 27.57 0.82
N GLU A 163 -1.97 26.98 0.53
CA GLU A 163 -1.80 25.53 0.49
C GLU A 163 -0.93 25.04 1.64
N THR A 164 -1.21 23.83 2.10
CA THR A 164 -0.39 23.08 3.04
C THR A 164 -0.12 21.69 2.52
N ARG A 165 0.99 21.09 2.94
CA ARG A 165 1.47 19.79 2.49
C ARG A 165 1.61 18.86 3.70
N ALA A 166 0.81 17.83 3.78
CA ALA A 166 0.88 16.81 4.83
C ALA A 166 1.63 15.59 4.27
N ALA A 167 2.79 15.28 4.84
CA ALA A 167 3.58 14.12 4.43
C ALA A 167 2.77 12.83 4.61
N TYR A 168 2.82 11.92 3.62
CA TYR A 168 2.17 10.62 3.71
C TYR A 168 2.97 9.53 3.01
N GLU A 169 2.72 8.31 3.45
CA GLU A 169 3.09 7.07 2.77
C GLU A 169 1.87 6.17 2.65
N ALA A 170 1.84 5.33 1.63
CA ALA A 170 0.79 4.33 1.42
C ALA A 170 1.28 3.22 0.50
N ASP A 171 0.69 2.02 0.64
CA ASP A 171 0.86 0.96 -0.35
C ASP A 171 -0.33 0.97 -1.32
N TYR A 172 -0.04 0.95 -2.61
CA TYR A 172 -1.01 0.83 -3.68
C TYR A 172 -0.91 -0.52 -4.35
N PHE A 173 -2.06 -1.17 -4.49
CA PHE A 173 -2.21 -2.45 -5.18
C PHE A 173 -3.15 -2.24 -6.36
N PHE A 174 -2.68 -2.55 -7.55
CA PHE A 174 -3.40 -2.36 -8.81
C PHE A 174 -3.88 -3.71 -9.32
N TYR A 175 -5.19 -3.86 -9.51
CA TYR A 175 -5.82 -5.12 -9.92
C TYR A 175 -6.50 -4.96 -11.28
N GLY A 176 -6.38 -6.02 -12.11
CA GLY A 176 -7.03 -6.12 -13.41
C GLY A 176 -7.61 -7.52 -13.64
N LYS A 177 -8.17 -7.74 -14.83
CA LYS A 177 -8.69 -9.05 -15.24
C LYS A 177 -7.59 -9.93 -15.82
#